data_0d6654e940ba02692c445a774cc5ff00
#
_entry.id   0d6654e940ba02692c445a774cc5ff00
#
_cell.length_a   1.000
_cell.length_b   1.000
_cell.length_c   1.000
_cell.angle_alpha   90.00
_cell.angle_beta   90.00
_cell.angle_gamma   90.00
#
_symmetry.space_group_name_H-M   'P 1'
#
loop_
_entity.id
_entity.type
_entity.pdbx_description
1 polymer ?
#
loop_
_entity_poly.entity_id
_entity_poly.type
_entity_poly.pdbx_seq_one_letter_code
_entity_poly.pdbx_strand_id
1 'polypeptide(L)'
;MLYIGIDLGTSSVKLLLMDAAGNVKNIVSREYPLYFPNPGWSEQKPEDWYKETMQGLKELLEGFPKEEVAGISFGGQMHGLVILDDKDEVIRPAILWNDGRTTEECDYLNNEIGKETLSEYTANISFTGFTAPKILWVKNKEPE
;
A
#
# COMPACT_ATOMS: atom_id res chain seq x y z
N MET A 1 -9.55 4.99 27.67
CA MET A 1 -8.66 4.14 26.80
C MET A 1 -9.21 4.17 25.38
N LEU A 2 -8.43 4.61 24.42
CA LEU A 2 -8.80 4.81 23.02
C LEU A 2 -7.93 3.94 22.10
N TYR A 3 -8.45 3.59 20.94
CA TYR A 3 -7.76 2.80 19.90
C TYR A 3 -7.95 3.47 18.55
N ILE A 4 -6.91 3.41 17.72
CA ILE A 4 -6.90 3.97 16.37
C ILE A 4 -6.78 2.85 15.36
N GLY A 5 -7.70 2.82 14.39
CA GLY A 5 -7.59 2.03 13.17
C GLY A 5 -7.23 2.95 11.99
N ILE A 6 -6.27 2.53 11.17
CA ILE A 6 -5.85 3.26 9.97
C ILE A 6 -5.99 2.31 8.77
N ASP A 7 -6.78 2.70 7.78
CA ASP A 7 -6.94 1.98 6.52
C ASP A 7 -6.35 2.81 5.37
N LEU A 8 -5.22 2.35 4.83
CA LEU A 8 -4.52 2.92 3.68
C LEU A 8 -5.11 2.36 2.39
N GLY A 9 -6.22 2.94 1.94
CA GLY A 9 -6.88 2.54 0.70
C GLY A 9 -6.17 3.06 -0.56
N THR A 10 -6.74 2.80 -1.73
CA THR A 10 -6.17 3.22 -3.02
C THR A 10 -6.31 4.73 -3.26
N SER A 11 -7.42 5.33 -2.85
CA SER A 11 -7.72 6.77 -3.12
C SER A 11 -7.65 7.64 -1.88
N SER A 12 -7.66 7.05 -0.70
CA SER A 12 -7.68 7.79 0.57
C SER A 12 -7.19 6.93 1.73
N VAL A 13 -6.67 7.58 2.76
CA VAL A 13 -6.55 6.98 4.09
C VAL A 13 -7.80 7.29 4.90
N LYS A 14 -8.33 6.27 5.58
CA LYS A 14 -9.42 6.42 6.54
C LYS A 14 -8.93 6.08 7.95
N LEU A 15 -9.19 6.97 8.89
CA LEU A 15 -8.79 6.83 10.29
C LEU A 15 -10.03 6.77 11.17
N LEU A 16 -10.02 5.84 12.10
CA LEU A 16 -11.10 5.61 13.06
C LEU A 16 -10.56 5.72 14.48
N LEU A 17 -11.25 6.47 15.33
CA LEU A 17 -11.03 6.48 16.77
C LEU A 17 -12.19 5.78 17.47
N MET A 18 -11.90 4.82 18.35
CA MET A 18 -12.92 4.10 19.12
C MET A 18 -12.50 3.90 20.57
N ASP A 19 -13.47 3.69 21.45
CA ASP A 19 -13.22 3.29 22.85
C ASP A 19 -13.09 1.77 23.01
N ALA A 20 -12.75 1.31 24.22
CA ALA A 20 -12.59 -0.10 24.54
C ALA A 20 -13.89 -0.92 24.45
N ALA A 21 -15.06 -0.27 24.41
CA ALA A 21 -16.36 -0.91 24.23
C ALA A 21 -16.74 -1.03 22.73
N GLY A 22 -15.89 -0.53 21.81
CA GLY A 22 -16.14 -0.53 20.36
C GLY A 22 -16.99 0.66 19.88
N ASN A 23 -17.26 1.66 20.72
CA ASN A 23 -17.98 2.83 20.26
C ASN A 23 -17.06 3.75 19.47
N VAL A 24 -17.47 4.08 18.27
CA VAL A 24 -16.77 5.04 17.41
C VAL A 24 -16.88 6.45 18.00
N LYS A 25 -15.75 7.13 18.16
CA LYS A 25 -15.65 8.49 18.68
C LYS A 25 -15.45 9.53 17.59
N ASN A 26 -14.63 9.19 16.58
CA ASN A 26 -14.35 10.07 15.44
C ASN A 26 -13.92 9.26 14.22
N ILE A 27 -14.15 9.80 13.04
CA ILE A 27 -13.67 9.26 11.75
C ILE A 27 -13.16 10.42 10.91
N VAL A 28 -11.99 10.23 10.31
CA VAL A 28 -11.38 11.17 9.37
C VAL A 28 -11.01 10.41 8.10
N SER A 29 -11.25 11.03 6.94
CA SER A 29 -10.81 10.51 5.64
C SER A 29 -10.04 11.60 4.91
N ARG A 30 -8.86 11.23 4.33
CA ARG A 30 -8.03 12.16 3.58
C ARG A 30 -7.61 11.53 2.27
N GLU A 31 -7.83 12.23 1.18
CA GLU A 31 -7.50 11.79 -0.18
C GLU A 31 -6.03 12.09 -0.49
N TYR A 32 -5.46 11.29 -1.38
CA TYR A 32 -4.14 11.50 -1.95
C TYR A 32 -4.13 11.22 -3.46
N PRO A 33 -3.18 11.81 -4.21
CA PRO A 33 -3.14 11.66 -5.64
C PRO A 33 -2.91 10.20 -6.10
N LEU A 34 -3.50 9.87 -7.24
CA LEU A 34 -3.22 8.67 -8.02
C LEU A 34 -2.61 9.10 -9.34
N TYR A 35 -1.46 8.54 -9.72
CA TYR A 35 -0.71 8.93 -10.90
C TYR A 35 -0.81 7.85 -11.98
N PHE A 36 -1.02 8.26 -13.22
CA PHE A 36 -1.11 7.41 -14.41
C PHE A 36 -0.08 7.87 -15.46
N PRO A 37 1.22 7.61 -15.24
CA PRO A 37 2.28 8.15 -16.11
C PRO A 37 2.24 7.59 -17.54
N ASN A 38 1.69 6.39 -17.73
CA ASN A 38 1.49 5.75 -19.02
C ASN A 38 0.14 5.01 -19.05
N PRO A 39 -0.41 4.70 -20.23
CA PRO A 39 -1.62 3.88 -20.32
C PRO A 39 -1.47 2.52 -19.59
N GLY A 40 -2.40 2.22 -18.69
CA GLY A 40 -2.40 0.99 -17.90
C GLY A 40 -1.46 1.00 -16.69
N TRP A 41 -0.71 2.08 -16.45
CA TRP A 41 0.12 2.25 -15.25
C TRP A 41 -0.65 2.95 -14.15
N SER A 42 -0.37 2.57 -12.90
CA SER A 42 -0.98 3.16 -11.72
C SER A 42 0.04 3.25 -10.59
N GLU A 43 0.35 4.47 -10.18
CA GLU A 43 1.41 4.76 -9.21
C GLU A 43 0.94 5.72 -8.12
N GLN A 44 1.58 5.62 -6.94
CA GLN A 44 1.43 6.58 -5.85
C GLN A 44 2.77 6.85 -5.18
N LYS A 45 2.90 8.03 -4.59
CA LYS A 45 4.07 8.38 -3.76
C LYS A 45 3.82 7.96 -2.32
N PRO A 46 4.65 7.08 -1.73
CA PRO A 46 4.50 6.69 -0.33
C PRO A 46 4.53 7.87 0.65
N GLU A 47 5.22 8.96 0.29
CA GLU A 47 5.27 10.19 1.07
C GLU A 47 3.89 10.85 1.20
N ASP A 48 3.04 10.76 0.16
CA ASP A 48 1.67 11.28 0.21
C ASP A 48 0.83 10.48 1.21
N TRP A 49 0.99 9.15 1.27
CA TRP A 49 0.33 8.31 2.26
C TRP A 49 0.71 8.71 3.68
N TYR A 50 2.01 8.87 3.93
CA TYR A 50 2.52 9.26 5.25
C TYR A 50 2.01 10.66 5.65
N LYS A 51 2.14 11.64 4.75
CA LYS A 51 1.71 13.02 4.98
C LYS A 51 0.23 13.08 5.34
N GLU A 52 -0.63 12.47 4.53
CA GLU A 52 -2.08 12.51 4.74
C GLU A 52 -2.50 11.70 5.97
N THR A 53 -1.82 10.59 6.29
CA THR A 53 -2.03 9.84 7.54
C THR A 53 -1.68 10.70 8.76
N MET A 54 -0.53 11.38 8.75
CA MET A 54 -0.11 12.22 9.88
C MET A 54 -1.04 13.44 10.06
N GLN A 55 -1.53 14.02 8.97
CA GLN A 55 -2.51 15.08 9.04
C GLN A 55 -3.86 14.57 9.55
N GLY A 56 -4.31 13.41 9.06
CA GLY A 56 -5.54 12.77 9.53
C GLY A 56 -5.49 12.39 11.00
N LEU A 57 -4.34 11.94 11.51
CA LEU A 57 -4.16 11.67 12.94
C LEU A 57 -4.30 12.92 13.82
N LYS A 58 -3.81 14.07 13.36
CA LYS A 58 -3.99 15.34 14.08
C LYS A 58 -5.47 15.71 14.18
N GLU A 59 -6.19 15.63 13.05
CA GLU A 59 -7.64 15.91 13.00
C GLU A 59 -8.43 14.88 13.83
N LEU A 60 -8.09 13.58 13.73
CA LEU A 60 -8.77 12.51 14.44
C LEU A 60 -8.75 12.72 15.95
N LEU A 61 -7.62 13.20 16.47
CA LEU A 61 -7.37 13.40 17.90
C LEU A 61 -7.70 14.80 18.41
N GLU A 62 -8.25 15.68 17.57
CA GLU A 62 -8.68 17.00 18.01
C GLU A 62 -9.81 16.88 19.05
N GLY A 63 -9.58 17.44 20.23
CA GLY A 63 -10.53 17.36 21.37
C GLY A 63 -10.50 16.04 22.15
N PHE A 64 -9.60 15.10 21.82
CA PHE A 64 -9.43 13.85 22.55
C PHE A 64 -8.07 13.78 23.28
N PRO A 65 -8.01 13.14 24.47
CA PRO A 65 -6.77 13.00 25.23
C PRO A 65 -5.84 11.98 24.56
N LYS A 66 -4.73 12.46 23.96
CA LYS A 66 -3.76 11.65 23.21
C LYS A 66 -3.11 10.58 24.08
N GLU A 67 -2.93 10.87 25.37
CA GLU A 67 -2.36 9.98 26.40
C GLU A 67 -3.26 8.77 26.68
N GLU A 68 -4.53 8.82 26.31
CA GLU A 68 -5.45 7.69 26.43
C GLU A 68 -5.39 6.72 25.24
N VAL A 69 -4.64 7.04 24.19
CA VAL A 69 -4.47 6.12 23.04
C VAL A 69 -3.59 4.94 23.46
N ALA A 70 -4.21 3.78 23.53
CA ALA A 70 -3.59 2.53 24.00
C ALA A 70 -3.01 1.68 22.87
N GLY A 71 -3.43 1.92 21.62
CA GLY A 71 -2.92 1.15 20.48
C GLY A 71 -3.38 1.71 19.15
N ILE A 72 -2.57 1.39 18.12
CA ILE A 72 -2.83 1.73 16.72
C ILE A 72 -2.69 0.44 15.90
N SER A 73 -3.60 0.24 14.96
CA SER A 73 -3.55 -0.87 13.99
C SER A 73 -3.76 -0.35 12.58
N PHE A 74 -3.19 -1.09 11.62
CA PHE A 74 -3.20 -0.73 10.21
C PHE A 74 -3.88 -1.81 9.37
N GLY A 75 -4.68 -1.37 8.41
CA GLY A 75 -5.08 -2.09 7.22
C GLY A 75 -4.69 -1.29 5.99
N GLY A 76 -4.86 -1.85 4.80
CA GLY A 76 -4.58 -1.09 3.59
C GLY A 76 -4.63 -1.91 2.32
N GLN A 77 -4.42 -1.25 1.18
CA GLN A 77 -4.32 -1.89 -0.12
C GLN A 77 -3.15 -2.87 -0.18
N MET A 78 -3.37 -4.01 -0.81
CA MET A 78 -2.40 -5.08 -0.94
C MET A 78 -1.63 -5.01 -2.26
N HIS A 79 -0.59 -5.82 -2.40
CA HIS A 79 0.18 -6.06 -3.64
C HIS A 79 0.89 -4.83 -4.23
N GLY A 80 0.82 -3.66 -3.63
CA GLY A 80 1.62 -2.50 -4.02
C GLY A 80 3.11 -2.78 -3.79
N LEU A 81 3.95 -2.39 -4.75
CA LEU A 81 5.41 -2.49 -4.60
C LEU A 81 5.97 -1.14 -4.14
N VAL A 82 6.51 -1.09 -2.94
CA VAL A 82 7.35 0.01 -2.42
C VAL A 82 8.77 -0.51 -2.30
N ILE A 83 9.74 0.25 -2.81
CA ILE A 83 11.17 -0.09 -2.74
C ILE A 83 11.89 1.04 -2.04
N LEU A 84 12.73 0.67 -1.08
CA LEU A 84 13.57 1.58 -0.30
C LEU A 84 15.04 1.30 -0.58
N ASP A 85 15.88 2.31 -0.43
CA ASP A 85 17.34 2.15 -0.43
C ASP A 85 17.86 1.70 0.95
N ASP A 86 19.19 1.65 1.10
CA ASP A 86 19.88 1.29 2.35
C ASP A 86 19.75 2.33 3.49
N LYS A 87 19.12 3.48 3.21
CA LYS A 87 18.82 4.55 4.17
C LYS A 87 17.32 4.68 4.46
N ASP A 88 16.53 3.70 4.02
CA ASP A 88 15.08 3.69 4.10
C ASP A 88 14.39 4.82 3.30
N GLU A 89 15.08 5.39 2.30
CA GLU A 89 14.50 6.38 1.40
C GLU A 89 13.76 5.71 0.23
N VAL A 90 12.63 6.27 -0.18
CA VAL A 90 11.83 5.74 -1.29
C VAL A 90 12.56 5.95 -2.62
N ILE A 91 12.88 4.86 -3.31
CA ILE A 91 13.62 4.88 -4.59
C ILE A 91 12.73 5.42 -5.73
N ARG A 92 11.45 5.03 -5.74
CA ARG A 92 10.52 5.36 -6.81
C ARG A 92 9.07 5.37 -6.30
N PRO A 93 8.10 5.96 -7.06
CA PRO A 93 6.68 5.81 -6.76
C PRO A 93 6.27 4.33 -6.69
N ALA A 94 5.39 4.00 -5.76
CA ALA A 94 4.85 2.66 -5.60
C ALA A 94 4.06 2.22 -6.84
N ILE A 95 4.31 1.00 -7.34
CA ILE A 95 3.51 0.38 -8.40
C ILE A 95 2.30 -0.30 -7.74
N LEU A 96 1.09 0.14 -8.04
CA LEU A 96 -0.12 -0.29 -7.34
C LEU A 96 -0.67 -1.64 -7.84
N TRP A 97 -1.62 -2.19 -7.09
CA TRP A 97 -2.26 -3.47 -7.37
C TRP A 97 -3.06 -3.50 -8.70
N ASN A 98 -3.57 -2.35 -9.14
CA ASN A 98 -4.32 -2.16 -10.38
C ASN A 98 -3.43 -1.74 -11.57
N ASP A 99 -2.11 -1.87 -11.45
CA ASP A 99 -1.13 -1.61 -12.50
C ASP A 99 -0.98 -2.83 -13.43
N GLY A 100 -0.99 -2.59 -14.73
CA GLY A 100 -0.93 -3.63 -15.77
C GLY A 100 0.39 -3.77 -16.52
N ARG A 101 1.47 -3.03 -16.11
CA ARG A 101 2.73 -2.96 -16.87
C ARG A 101 3.52 -4.28 -16.97
N THR A 102 3.28 -5.23 -16.07
CA THR A 102 4.13 -6.42 -15.87
C THR A 102 3.67 -7.66 -16.62
N THR A 103 3.06 -7.51 -17.80
CA THR A 103 2.54 -8.65 -18.58
C THR A 103 3.67 -9.59 -19.00
N GLU A 104 4.81 -9.05 -19.50
CA GLU A 104 5.97 -9.85 -19.91
C GLU A 104 6.55 -10.68 -18.73
N GLU A 105 6.66 -10.05 -17.55
CA GLU A 105 7.15 -10.69 -16.34
C GLU A 105 6.19 -11.77 -15.82
N CYS A 106 4.87 -11.52 -15.94
CA CYS A 106 3.86 -12.54 -15.63
C CYS A 106 3.97 -13.75 -16.55
N ASP A 107 4.14 -13.53 -17.86
CA ASP A 107 4.31 -14.58 -18.84
C ASP A 107 5.57 -15.40 -18.56
N TYR A 108 6.69 -14.74 -18.25
CA TYR A 108 7.92 -15.41 -17.84
C TYR A 108 7.70 -16.27 -16.60
N LEU A 109 7.13 -15.71 -15.53
CA LEU A 109 6.89 -16.43 -14.28
C LEU A 109 5.94 -17.62 -14.49
N ASN A 110 4.87 -17.46 -15.26
CA ASN A 110 3.87 -18.50 -15.46
C ASN A 110 4.30 -19.61 -16.44
N ASN A 111 5.15 -19.30 -17.43
CA ASN A 111 5.53 -20.24 -18.48
C ASN A 111 6.94 -20.83 -18.29
N GLU A 112 7.95 -20.00 -17.95
CA GLU A 112 9.34 -20.45 -17.78
C GLU A 112 9.57 -21.06 -16.39
N ILE A 113 9.10 -20.41 -15.31
CA ILE A 113 9.14 -21.01 -13.96
C ILE A 113 8.06 -22.09 -13.82
N GLY A 114 6.88 -21.84 -14.41
CA GLY A 114 5.73 -22.73 -14.46
C GLY A 114 4.71 -22.51 -13.34
N LYS A 115 3.44 -22.56 -13.74
CA LYS A 115 2.29 -22.32 -12.81
C LYS A 115 2.25 -23.30 -11.64
N GLU A 116 2.63 -24.56 -11.87
CA GLU A 116 2.66 -25.59 -10.82
C GLU A 116 3.70 -25.24 -9.76
N THR A 117 4.93 -24.93 -10.17
CA THR A 117 6.02 -24.50 -9.28
C THR A 117 5.65 -23.25 -8.51
N LEU A 118 5.10 -22.22 -9.19
CA LEU A 118 4.63 -21.01 -8.51
C LEU A 118 3.55 -21.31 -7.48
N SER A 119 2.57 -22.13 -7.83
CA SER A 119 1.49 -22.50 -6.92
C SER A 119 1.96 -23.27 -5.71
N GLU A 120 2.97 -24.13 -5.88
CA GLU A 120 3.59 -24.87 -4.78
C GLU A 120 4.26 -23.92 -3.75
N TYR A 121 5.01 -22.92 -4.23
CA TYR A 121 5.76 -22.01 -3.36
C TYR A 121 4.95 -20.82 -2.85
N THR A 122 3.97 -20.33 -3.60
CA THR A 122 3.25 -19.08 -3.30
C THR A 122 1.74 -19.24 -3.12
N ALA A 123 1.23 -20.47 -3.29
CA ALA A 123 -0.19 -20.80 -3.34
C ALA A 123 -0.97 -20.04 -4.45
N ASN A 124 -0.26 -19.52 -5.46
CA ASN A 124 -0.88 -18.75 -6.53
C ASN A 124 -0.05 -18.80 -7.82
N ILE A 125 -0.65 -18.45 -8.96
CA ILE A 125 0.05 -18.13 -10.21
C ILE A 125 0.39 -16.63 -10.23
N SER A 126 1.20 -16.18 -11.21
CA SER A 126 1.54 -14.76 -11.36
C SER A 126 0.42 -13.97 -12.04
N PHE A 127 0.12 -12.79 -11.49
CA PHE A 127 -0.80 -11.79 -12.04
C PHE A 127 -0.13 -10.40 -12.04
N THR A 128 -0.46 -9.55 -13.00
CA THR A 128 0.12 -8.19 -13.14
C THR A 128 -0.07 -7.32 -11.91
N GLY A 129 -1.20 -7.50 -11.21
CA GLY A 129 -1.48 -6.79 -9.96
C GLY A 129 -0.62 -7.22 -8.76
N PHE A 130 0.05 -8.39 -8.83
CA PHE A 130 0.83 -8.94 -7.71
C PHE A 130 2.25 -8.37 -7.62
N THR A 131 2.89 -8.52 -6.47
CA THR A 131 4.17 -7.87 -6.17
C THR A 131 5.35 -8.51 -6.92
N ALA A 132 5.42 -9.84 -7.03
CA ALA A 132 6.55 -10.54 -7.62
C ALA A 132 6.90 -10.09 -9.06
N PRO A 133 5.93 -10.01 -10.01
CA PRO A 133 6.24 -9.52 -11.35
C PRO A 133 6.66 -8.06 -11.37
N LYS A 134 6.23 -7.23 -10.42
CA LYS A 134 6.67 -5.82 -10.31
C LYS A 134 8.14 -5.72 -9.90
N ILE A 135 8.59 -6.57 -8.96
CA ILE A 135 10.01 -6.66 -8.58
C ILE A 135 10.85 -7.03 -9.81
N LEU A 136 10.40 -8.03 -10.57
CA LEU A 136 11.10 -8.47 -11.78
C LEU A 136 11.12 -7.36 -12.86
N TRP A 137 10.02 -6.64 -13.01
CA TRP A 137 9.92 -5.52 -13.92
C TRP A 137 10.92 -4.40 -13.54
N VAL A 138 10.98 -3.99 -12.28
CA VAL A 138 11.96 -2.97 -11.83
C VAL A 138 13.38 -3.44 -12.10
N LYS A 139 13.72 -4.68 -11.75
CA LYS A 139 15.04 -5.25 -12.05
C LYS A 139 15.39 -5.17 -13.55
N ASN A 140 14.42 -5.42 -14.43
CA ASN A 140 14.66 -5.51 -15.88
C ASN A 140 14.62 -4.16 -16.58
N LYS A 141 13.80 -3.22 -16.11
CA LYS A 141 13.52 -1.95 -16.80
C LYS A 141 14.14 -0.73 -16.11
N GLU A 142 14.44 -0.82 -14.81
CA GLU A 142 15.01 0.25 -13.98
C GLU A 142 16.16 -0.30 -13.12
N PRO A 143 17.25 -0.84 -13.72
CA PRO A 143 18.28 -1.58 -12.97
C PRO A 143 19.26 -0.70 -12.17
N GLU A 144 19.16 0.63 -12.23
CA GLU A 144 20.10 1.61 -11.60
C GLU A 144 19.83 1.84 -10.13
#